data_098e7a488b7a8753cc2e13600b90544b
#
_entry.id   098e7a488b7a8753cc2e13600b90544b
#
_cell.length_a   1.000
_cell.length_b   1.000
_cell.length_c   1.000
_cell.angle_alpha   90.00
_cell.angle_beta   90.00
_cell.angle_gamma   90.00
#
_symmetry.space_group_name_H-M   'P 1'
#
loop_
_entity.id
_entity.type
_entity.pdbx_description
1 polymer ?
#
loop_
_entity_poly.entity_id
_entity_poly.type
_entity_poly.pdbx_seq_one_letter_code
_entity_poly.pdbx_strand_id
1 'polypeptide(L)'
;LQNHLVIDIQGQHVYPGFVLPNTTLGLNEVSASRATQDNEEYGDINASVRAAIAYNTDSEIISTHRFNGILTAQVTPQGGLVAGSSTLMKLDGWNWEDAALRIDDGIHLNWPLMQVRRRNPQTFEFETVDNQEYAGAVQILHSLFQSAQAYTGERLNLNLQAMQPLFNGSAKLYLHANEAKEIISAVRFARSYPIAGVVIVGGREALMVKDLLLTEDIPVLYEAVHNLPGMAWRDIDEPYKMPFLLTQAGLKVGLSGGATGMIQRQRNLPFLAGTAAAYGLGQETALMLITKNNAEILGVDDRIGTLEVGKDATLFVSTGDALDMRTSQILGAYIQGRDIDLFGTQQQLYERYRDKYSNQVE
;
A
#
# COMPACT_ATOMS: atom_id res chain seq x y z
N LEU A 1 31.87 22.88 -4.16
CA LEU A 1 32.00 21.43 -4.48
C LEU A 1 33.10 20.72 -3.68
N GLN A 2 33.58 21.27 -2.55
CA GLN A 2 34.81 20.75 -1.92
C GLN A 2 34.64 19.54 -0.97
N ASN A 3 33.44 19.00 -0.74
CA ASN A 3 33.25 17.85 0.16
C ASN A 3 32.10 16.91 -0.29
N HIS A 4 31.94 16.69 -1.59
CA HIS A 4 30.92 15.75 -2.07
C HIS A 4 31.59 14.42 -2.47
N LEU A 5 31.05 13.31 -1.99
CA LEU A 5 31.36 12.00 -2.52
C LEU A 5 30.74 11.87 -3.91
N VAL A 6 31.57 11.60 -4.91
CA VAL A 6 31.12 11.33 -6.28
C VAL A 6 31.12 9.83 -6.50
N ILE A 7 30.00 9.28 -6.88
CA ILE A 7 29.84 7.86 -7.23
C ILE A 7 29.63 7.79 -8.74
N ASP A 8 30.58 7.20 -9.45
CA ASP A 8 30.45 6.92 -10.89
C ASP A 8 29.64 5.64 -11.10
N ILE A 9 28.45 5.80 -11.65
CA ILE A 9 27.53 4.68 -11.93
C ILE A 9 27.71 4.08 -13.33
N GLN A 10 28.70 4.52 -14.12
CA GLN A 10 29.11 3.92 -15.40
C GLN A 10 27.96 3.69 -16.39
N GLY A 11 27.01 4.62 -16.48
CA GLY A 11 25.87 4.54 -17.39
C GLY A 11 24.69 3.69 -16.91
N GLN A 12 24.70 3.25 -15.66
CA GLN A 12 23.55 2.60 -15.00
C GLN A 12 22.41 3.58 -14.73
N HIS A 13 21.26 3.05 -14.37
CA HIS A 13 20.05 3.83 -14.14
C HIS A 13 19.87 4.20 -12.67
N VAL A 14 19.47 5.45 -12.39
CA VAL A 14 19.12 5.92 -11.05
C VAL A 14 17.61 6.12 -10.99
N TYR A 15 16.98 5.58 -9.95
CA TYR A 15 15.56 5.69 -9.70
C TYR A 15 15.31 6.26 -8.30
N PRO A 16 14.22 7.06 -8.10
CA PRO A 16 13.73 7.33 -6.76
C PRO A 16 13.28 6.01 -6.11
N GLY A 17 13.47 5.87 -4.80
CA GLY A 17 12.99 4.71 -4.06
C GLY A 17 11.49 4.50 -4.27
N PHE A 18 11.09 3.26 -4.55
CA PHE A 18 9.69 2.90 -4.72
C PHE A 18 8.95 2.99 -3.40
N VAL A 19 7.69 3.43 -3.47
CA VAL A 19 6.81 3.59 -2.32
C VAL A 19 5.70 2.55 -2.39
N LEU A 20 5.64 1.66 -1.42
CA LEU A 20 4.63 0.59 -1.31
C LEU A 20 3.51 1.02 -0.35
N PRO A 21 2.33 1.42 -0.83
CA PRO A 21 1.19 1.70 0.04
C PRO A 21 0.47 0.42 0.47
N ASN A 22 -0.28 0.51 1.56
CA ASN A 22 -1.19 -0.50 2.07
C ASN A 22 -0.57 -1.89 2.22
N THR A 23 0.42 -2.04 3.10
CA THR A 23 1.11 -3.31 3.35
C THR A 23 1.10 -3.70 4.83
N THR A 24 1.19 -5.00 5.12
CA THR A 24 1.42 -5.53 6.47
C THR A 24 2.89 -5.84 6.73
N LEU A 25 3.81 -5.28 5.92
CA LEU A 25 5.25 -5.46 6.07
C LEU A 25 5.72 -5.04 7.46
N GLY A 26 6.45 -5.93 8.14
CA GLY A 26 6.87 -5.72 9.53
C GLY A 26 5.79 -5.97 10.59
N LEU A 27 4.54 -6.26 10.19
CA LEU A 27 3.46 -6.69 11.10
C LEU A 27 3.17 -8.19 11.01
N ASN A 28 3.68 -8.86 9.99
CA ASN A 28 3.40 -10.28 9.75
C ASN A 28 4.67 -10.95 9.23
N GLU A 29 5.17 -11.95 9.95
CA GLU A 29 6.40 -12.67 9.59
C GLU A 29 6.07 -14.03 8.97
N VAL A 30 5.45 -14.92 9.74
CA VAL A 30 5.12 -16.29 9.33
C VAL A 30 3.61 -16.47 9.34
N SER A 31 3.00 -16.49 8.16
CA SER A 31 1.54 -16.57 8.00
C SER A 31 0.90 -17.81 8.65
N ALA A 32 1.67 -18.88 8.88
CA ALA A 32 1.21 -20.09 9.55
C ALA A 32 1.28 -20.01 11.10
N SER A 33 1.84 -18.95 11.65
CA SER A 33 2.01 -18.78 13.10
C SER A 33 1.30 -17.52 13.58
N ARG A 34 0.19 -17.67 14.30
CA ARG A 34 -0.58 -16.53 14.85
C ARG A 34 0.27 -15.63 15.76
N ALA A 35 1.25 -16.20 16.46
CA ALA A 35 2.13 -15.45 17.35
C ALA A 35 3.08 -14.46 16.66
N THR A 36 3.15 -14.49 15.32
CA THR A 36 3.97 -13.59 14.50
C THR A 36 3.12 -12.70 13.59
N GLN A 37 1.84 -12.55 13.89
CA GLN A 37 0.88 -11.77 13.13
C GLN A 37 0.30 -10.67 14.02
N ASP A 38 0.84 -9.47 13.89
CA ASP A 38 0.43 -8.27 14.62
C ASP A 38 -0.31 -7.26 13.72
N ASN A 39 -0.83 -7.77 12.60
CA ASN A 39 -1.52 -6.95 11.60
C ASN A 39 -3.02 -6.77 11.86
N GLU A 40 -3.61 -7.52 12.79
CA GLU A 40 -5.05 -7.52 13.04
C GLU A 40 -5.36 -7.61 14.54
N GLU A 41 -6.27 -6.74 15.00
CA GLU A 41 -6.75 -6.73 16.38
C GLU A 41 -8.21 -7.23 16.44
N TYR A 42 -8.65 -7.65 17.63
CA TYR A 42 -10.02 -8.12 17.85
C TYR A 42 -11.05 -6.98 17.80
N GLY A 43 -12.22 -7.27 17.22
CA GLY A 43 -13.35 -6.37 17.17
C GLY A 43 -13.48 -5.61 15.84
N ASP A 44 -14.59 -4.90 15.70
CA ASP A 44 -14.92 -4.19 14.46
C ASP A 44 -14.37 -2.76 14.43
N ILE A 45 -14.11 -2.16 15.59
CA ILE A 45 -13.73 -0.75 15.72
C ILE A 45 -12.39 -0.65 16.44
N ASN A 46 -11.33 -0.52 15.68
CA ASN A 46 -9.95 -0.53 16.14
C ASN A 46 -9.21 0.78 15.80
N ALA A 47 -9.91 1.94 15.78
CA ALA A 47 -9.33 3.22 15.36
C ALA A 47 -8.09 3.63 16.15
N SER A 48 -7.97 3.20 17.42
CA SER A 48 -6.81 3.46 18.28
C SER A 48 -5.62 2.52 18.08
N VAL A 49 -5.78 1.48 17.24
CA VAL A 49 -4.67 0.60 16.88
C VAL A 49 -3.71 1.33 15.94
N ARG A 50 -2.41 1.25 16.22
CA ARG A 50 -1.37 1.97 15.50
C ARG A 50 -0.33 1.01 14.95
N ALA A 51 -0.19 0.97 13.63
CA ALA A 51 0.79 0.11 12.98
C ALA A 51 2.23 0.39 13.42
N ALA A 52 2.55 1.64 13.76
CA ALA A 52 3.88 2.04 14.19
C ALA A 52 4.41 1.20 15.35
N ILE A 53 3.56 0.96 16.37
CA ILE A 53 3.97 0.33 17.62
C ILE A 53 4.28 -1.16 17.43
N ALA A 54 3.59 -1.81 16.48
CA ALA A 54 3.79 -3.23 16.20
C ALA A 54 4.85 -3.50 15.11
N TYR A 55 5.38 -2.43 14.47
CA TYR A 55 6.32 -2.58 13.37
C TYR A 55 7.65 -3.18 13.79
N ASN A 56 7.98 -4.33 13.22
CA ASN A 56 9.26 -5.02 13.41
C ASN A 56 10.27 -4.59 12.34
N THR A 57 11.27 -3.80 12.74
CA THR A 57 12.37 -3.36 11.84
C THR A 57 13.31 -4.50 11.43
N ASP A 58 13.36 -5.58 12.22
CA ASP A 58 14.24 -6.73 11.98
C ASP A 58 13.56 -7.81 11.13
N SER A 59 12.40 -7.51 10.53
CA SER A 59 11.70 -8.45 9.64
C SER A 59 12.58 -8.86 8.46
N GLU A 60 12.82 -10.16 8.32
CA GLU A 60 13.55 -10.74 7.18
C GLU A 60 12.87 -10.46 5.83
N ILE A 61 11.57 -10.16 5.84
CA ILE A 61 10.80 -9.85 4.63
C ILE A 61 11.18 -8.48 4.09
N ILE A 62 11.56 -7.53 4.94
CA ILE A 62 11.96 -6.17 4.55
C ILE A 62 13.13 -6.21 3.57
N SER A 63 14.17 -7.03 3.85
CA SER A 63 15.34 -7.15 2.98
C SER A 63 14.93 -7.53 1.56
N THR A 64 13.95 -8.43 1.40
CA THR A 64 13.48 -8.89 0.08
C THR A 64 12.80 -7.79 -0.75
N HIS A 65 12.22 -6.77 -0.10
CA HIS A 65 11.62 -5.63 -0.77
C HIS A 65 12.67 -4.63 -1.27
N ARG A 66 13.72 -4.41 -0.48
CA ARG A 66 14.85 -3.55 -0.88
C ARG A 66 15.51 -4.00 -2.18
N PHE A 67 15.62 -5.32 -2.40
CA PHE A 67 16.14 -5.90 -3.64
C PHE A 67 15.36 -5.54 -4.90
N ASN A 68 14.13 -5.07 -4.77
CA ASN A 68 13.31 -4.61 -5.87
C ASN A 68 13.10 -3.09 -5.86
N GLY A 69 13.95 -2.35 -5.13
CA GLY A 69 13.94 -0.89 -5.09
C GLY A 69 12.84 -0.27 -4.22
N ILE A 70 12.08 -1.07 -3.46
CA ILE A 70 11.09 -0.56 -2.50
C ILE A 70 11.85 -0.11 -1.26
N LEU A 71 11.85 1.19 -0.99
CA LEU A 71 12.61 1.79 0.11
C LEU A 71 11.71 2.47 1.15
N THR A 72 10.42 2.64 0.84
CA THR A 72 9.42 3.19 1.76
C THR A 72 8.12 2.40 1.65
N ALA A 73 7.45 2.16 2.77
CA ALA A 73 6.17 1.46 2.81
C ALA A 73 5.18 2.16 3.76
N GLN A 74 3.90 2.19 3.38
CA GLN A 74 2.81 2.50 4.28
C GLN A 74 2.35 1.21 4.94
N VAL A 75 2.73 1.04 6.19
CA VAL A 75 2.37 -0.12 7.00
C VAL A 75 0.98 0.10 7.58
N THR A 76 0.08 -0.86 7.35
CA THR A 76 -1.36 -0.71 7.57
C THR A 76 -1.88 -1.85 8.41
N PRO A 77 -2.57 -1.58 9.53
CA PRO A 77 -3.30 -2.61 10.27
C PRO A 77 -4.51 -3.05 9.45
N GLN A 78 -5.00 -4.25 9.73
CA GLN A 78 -6.10 -4.90 9.02
C GLN A 78 -7.22 -5.33 9.96
N GLY A 79 -8.27 -5.91 9.39
CA GLY A 79 -9.42 -6.44 10.16
C GLY A 79 -10.45 -5.39 10.56
N GLY A 80 -11.59 -5.87 11.01
CA GLY A 80 -12.72 -5.05 11.46
C GLY A 80 -13.29 -4.11 10.39
N LEU A 81 -14.25 -3.27 10.79
CA LEU A 81 -14.76 -2.17 9.97
C LEU A 81 -13.77 -0.99 9.97
N VAL A 82 -13.17 -0.70 11.12
CA VAL A 82 -12.10 0.30 11.26
C VAL A 82 -10.87 -0.42 11.76
N ALA A 83 -9.86 -0.55 10.91
CA ALA A 83 -8.69 -1.36 11.18
C ALA A 83 -7.65 -0.66 12.07
N GLY A 84 -7.55 0.66 12.00
CA GLY A 84 -6.59 1.46 12.77
C GLY A 84 -5.81 2.45 11.92
N SER A 85 -4.74 2.99 12.50
CA SER A 85 -3.87 3.99 11.87
C SER A 85 -2.69 3.35 11.17
N SER A 86 -2.48 3.72 9.90
CA SER A 86 -1.27 3.39 9.15
C SER A 86 -0.11 4.32 9.49
N THR A 87 1.08 3.90 9.12
CA THR A 87 2.32 4.65 9.30
C THR A 87 3.25 4.43 8.11
N LEU A 88 3.85 5.51 7.60
CA LEU A 88 4.88 5.39 6.57
C LEU A 88 6.23 5.11 7.21
N MET A 89 6.85 4.01 6.80
CA MET A 89 8.13 3.54 7.28
C MET A 89 9.18 3.58 6.17
N LYS A 90 10.36 4.07 6.48
CA LYS A 90 11.56 3.78 5.72
C LYS A 90 11.91 2.31 5.94
N LEU A 91 12.30 1.61 4.90
CA LEU A 91 12.67 0.19 5.01
C LEU A 91 14.11 -0.01 5.52
N ASP A 92 14.52 0.86 6.44
CA ASP A 92 15.76 0.79 7.18
C ASP A 92 15.66 1.64 8.45
N GLY A 93 16.05 1.09 9.61
CA GLY A 93 15.99 1.76 10.90
C GLY A 93 16.32 0.81 12.06
N TRP A 94 16.78 1.37 13.15
CA TRP A 94 17.10 0.63 14.38
C TRP A 94 15.86 0.16 15.15
N ASN A 95 14.82 0.95 15.10
CA ASN A 95 13.54 0.72 15.74
C ASN A 95 12.45 1.45 14.96
N TRP A 96 11.20 1.32 15.35
CA TRP A 96 10.08 1.92 14.66
C TRP A 96 10.13 3.47 14.66
N GLU A 97 10.66 4.12 15.72
CA GLU A 97 10.80 5.58 15.74
C GLU A 97 11.82 6.08 14.72
N ASP A 98 12.96 5.38 14.59
CA ASP A 98 13.99 5.71 13.59
C ASP A 98 13.51 5.40 12.17
N ALA A 99 12.79 4.30 11.98
CA ALA A 99 12.23 3.92 10.68
C ALA A 99 11.07 4.84 10.24
N ALA A 100 10.36 5.48 11.15
CA ALA A 100 9.19 6.28 10.83
C ALA A 100 9.53 7.47 9.93
N LEU A 101 8.82 7.59 8.79
CA LEU A 101 8.82 8.75 7.93
C LEU A 101 7.66 9.69 8.30
N ARG A 102 6.48 9.13 8.52
CA ARG A 102 5.27 9.82 8.99
C ARG A 102 4.40 8.85 9.78
N ILE A 103 4.16 9.17 11.03
CA ILE A 103 3.37 8.36 11.97
C ILE A 103 1.90 8.73 11.84
N ASP A 104 1.00 7.73 11.93
CA ASP A 104 -0.46 7.88 11.98
C ASP A 104 -0.98 8.75 10.80
N ASP A 105 -0.57 8.40 9.58
CA ASP A 105 -0.88 9.17 8.37
C ASP A 105 -2.36 9.10 7.96
N GLY A 106 -3.09 8.08 8.42
CA GLY A 106 -4.51 7.95 8.18
C GLY A 106 -5.16 6.75 8.84
N ILE A 107 -6.50 6.78 8.88
CA ILE A 107 -7.35 5.70 9.38
C ILE A 107 -7.82 4.85 8.21
N HIS A 108 -7.70 3.53 8.35
CA HIS A 108 -8.17 2.56 7.36
C HIS A 108 -9.56 2.04 7.74
N LEU A 109 -10.52 2.17 6.81
CA LEU A 109 -11.90 1.75 6.95
C LEU A 109 -12.23 0.73 5.85
N ASN A 110 -12.57 -0.48 6.25
CA ASN A 110 -13.06 -1.52 5.36
C ASN A 110 -14.56 -1.29 5.13
N TRP A 111 -14.93 -0.82 3.92
CA TRP A 111 -16.33 -0.61 3.60
C TRP A 111 -17.06 -1.96 3.59
N PRO A 112 -18.24 -2.07 4.26
CA PRO A 112 -18.98 -3.32 4.30
C PRO A 112 -19.33 -3.80 2.89
N LEU A 113 -19.18 -5.09 2.64
CA LEU A 113 -19.58 -5.68 1.37
C LEU A 113 -21.11 -5.65 1.25
N MET A 114 -21.62 -5.18 0.12
CA MET A 114 -23.06 -5.23 -0.18
C MET A 114 -23.54 -6.64 -0.50
N GLN A 115 -22.64 -7.44 -1.07
CA GLN A 115 -22.91 -8.83 -1.41
C GLN A 115 -21.82 -9.74 -0.84
N VAL A 116 -22.20 -10.92 -0.42
CA VAL A 116 -21.31 -11.95 0.14
C VAL A 116 -21.46 -13.26 -0.60
N ARG A 117 -20.36 -13.99 -0.70
CA ARG A 117 -20.37 -15.32 -1.29
C ARG A 117 -20.72 -16.35 -0.22
N ARG A 118 -21.88 -17.00 -0.33
CA ARG A 118 -22.38 -17.99 0.61
C ARG A 118 -22.51 -19.35 -0.06
N ARG A 119 -22.16 -20.41 0.66
CA ARG A 119 -22.40 -21.78 0.19
C ARG A 119 -23.87 -22.12 0.41
N ASN A 120 -24.55 -22.48 -0.68
CA ASN A 120 -25.93 -22.99 -0.61
C ASN A 120 -25.93 -24.34 0.12
N PRO A 121 -26.68 -24.50 1.23
CA PRO A 121 -26.67 -25.73 2.02
C PRO A 121 -27.35 -26.91 1.31
N GLN A 122 -28.11 -26.67 0.24
CA GLN A 122 -28.85 -27.71 -0.50
C GLN A 122 -28.05 -28.17 -1.73
N THR A 123 -27.49 -27.24 -2.51
CA THR A 123 -26.73 -27.55 -3.74
C THR A 123 -25.26 -27.70 -3.51
N PHE A 124 -24.75 -27.23 -2.36
CA PHE A 124 -23.32 -27.11 -2.02
C PHE A 124 -22.53 -26.17 -2.95
N GLU A 125 -23.19 -25.49 -3.86
CA GLU A 125 -22.59 -24.47 -4.73
C GLU A 125 -22.45 -23.14 -4.01
N PHE A 126 -21.51 -22.33 -4.48
CA PHE A 126 -21.36 -20.95 -3.98
C PHE A 126 -22.23 -20.01 -4.80
N GLU A 127 -23.08 -19.27 -4.13
CA GLU A 127 -23.93 -18.21 -4.68
C GLU A 127 -23.58 -16.85 -4.07
N THR A 128 -23.74 -15.79 -4.84
CA THR A 128 -23.63 -14.41 -4.36
C THR A 128 -25.00 -13.95 -3.89
N VAL A 129 -25.09 -13.57 -2.64
CA VAL A 129 -26.34 -13.09 -2.00
C VAL A 129 -26.14 -11.74 -1.35
N ASP A 130 -27.21 -11.00 -1.18
CA ASP A 130 -27.17 -9.72 -0.48
C ASP A 130 -26.75 -9.91 0.99
N ASN A 131 -25.85 -9.05 1.44
CA ASN A 131 -25.34 -9.08 2.81
C ASN A 131 -26.40 -8.49 3.76
N GLN A 132 -27.02 -9.33 4.58
CA GLN A 132 -28.04 -8.92 5.54
C GLN A 132 -27.49 -8.02 6.67
N GLU A 133 -26.17 -8.05 6.91
CA GLU A 133 -25.52 -7.26 7.95
C GLU A 133 -25.06 -5.89 7.44
N TYR A 134 -25.13 -5.63 6.13
CA TYR A 134 -24.64 -4.41 5.50
C TYR A 134 -25.19 -3.13 6.15
N ALA A 135 -26.52 -3.05 6.30
CA ALA A 135 -27.18 -1.86 6.86
C ALA A 135 -26.78 -1.62 8.32
N GLY A 136 -26.65 -2.68 9.11
CA GLY A 136 -26.19 -2.61 10.50
C GLY A 136 -24.75 -2.11 10.61
N ALA A 137 -23.85 -2.63 9.76
CA ALA A 137 -22.46 -2.21 9.72
C ALA A 137 -22.33 -0.72 9.33
N VAL A 138 -23.06 -0.25 8.33
CA VAL A 138 -23.08 1.18 7.95
C VAL A 138 -23.62 2.04 9.09
N GLN A 139 -24.65 1.58 9.82
CA GLN A 139 -25.17 2.32 10.98
C GLN A 139 -24.16 2.42 12.12
N ILE A 140 -23.39 1.37 12.37
CA ILE A 140 -22.29 1.37 13.35
C ILE A 140 -21.25 2.43 12.97
N LEU A 141 -20.84 2.50 11.69
CA LEU A 141 -19.91 3.51 11.19
C LEU A 141 -20.46 4.93 11.37
N HIS A 142 -21.74 5.18 11.03
CA HIS A 142 -22.34 6.49 11.26
C HIS A 142 -22.33 6.89 12.73
N SER A 143 -22.71 5.98 13.62
CA SER A 143 -22.70 6.23 15.06
C SER A 143 -21.30 6.52 15.60
N LEU A 144 -20.27 5.81 15.12
CA LEU A 144 -18.88 6.03 15.48
C LEU A 144 -18.40 7.42 15.02
N PHE A 145 -18.62 7.77 13.75
CA PHE A 145 -18.14 9.04 13.19
C PHE A 145 -18.85 10.25 13.79
N GLN A 146 -20.16 10.15 14.06
CA GLN A 146 -20.89 11.18 14.80
C GLN A 146 -20.34 11.36 16.22
N SER A 147 -20.07 10.25 16.92
CA SER A 147 -19.48 10.30 18.26
C SER A 147 -18.07 10.88 18.23
N ALA A 148 -17.25 10.53 17.23
CA ALA A 148 -15.91 11.06 17.07
C ALA A 148 -15.92 12.56 16.74
N GLN A 149 -16.81 13.01 15.88
CA GLN A 149 -16.97 14.44 15.55
C GLN A 149 -17.41 15.28 16.77
N ALA A 150 -18.24 14.72 17.64
CA ALA A 150 -18.72 15.37 18.87
C ALA A 150 -17.77 15.21 20.07
N TYR A 151 -16.64 14.51 19.90
CA TYR A 151 -15.75 14.18 21.01
C TYR A 151 -14.98 15.40 21.52
N THR A 152 -15.11 15.70 22.81
CA THR A 152 -14.48 16.85 23.49
C THR A 152 -13.26 16.49 24.34
N GLY A 153 -13.04 15.19 24.56
CA GLY A 153 -11.95 14.73 25.43
C GLY A 153 -12.27 14.70 26.94
N GLU A 154 -13.46 15.14 27.37
CA GLU A 154 -13.83 15.15 28.78
C GLU A 154 -13.81 13.76 29.43
N ARG A 155 -14.16 12.74 28.66
CA ARG A 155 -14.06 11.34 29.07
C ARG A 155 -13.17 10.61 28.06
N LEU A 156 -12.08 10.02 28.53
CA LEU A 156 -11.14 9.32 27.66
C LEU A 156 -11.82 8.17 26.89
N ASN A 157 -11.71 8.24 25.56
CA ASN A 157 -12.06 7.19 24.63
C ASN A 157 -10.99 7.17 23.51
N LEU A 158 -10.13 6.14 23.53
CA LEU A 158 -8.98 6.06 22.64
C LEU A 158 -9.36 6.00 21.17
N ASN A 159 -10.46 5.29 20.81
CA ASN A 159 -10.93 5.22 19.44
C ASN A 159 -11.42 6.59 18.93
N LEU A 160 -12.21 7.31 19.72
CA LEU A 160 -12.70 8.63 19.35
C LEU A 160 -11.57 9.67 19.28
N GLN A 161 -10.59 9.56 20.17
CA GLN A 161 -9.40 10.40 20.19
C GLN A 161 -8.54 10.17 18.94
N ALA A 162 -8.30 8.91 18.54
CA ALA A 162 -7.51 8.54 17.38
C ALA A 162 -8.13 9.04 16.06
N MET A 163 -9.45 9.26 16.03
CA MET A 163 -10.16 9.77 14.86
C MET A 163 -10.11 11.31 14.71
N GLN A 164 -9.67 12.06 15.73
CA GLN A 164 -9.65 13.53 15.65
C GLN A 164 -8.82 14.10 14.49
N PRO A 165 -7.67 13.50 14.13
CA PRO A 165 -6.88 13.92 12.97
C PRO A 165 -7.63 13.91 11.62
N LEU A 166 -8.67 13.11 11.47
CA LEU A 166 -9.52 13.10 10.27
C LEU A 166 -10.30 14.42 10.11
N PHE A 167 -10.81 14.99 11.22
CA PHE A 167 -11.67 16.17 11.21
C PHE A 167 -10.88 17.48 11.16
N ASN A 168 -9.61 17.47 11.55
CA ASN A 168 -8.72 18.63 11.45
C ASN A 168 -7.83 18.63 10.19
N GLY A 169 -7.95 17.57 9.35
CA GLY A 169 -7.25 17.44 8.08
C GLY A 169 -5.78 17.00 8.18
N SER A 170 -5.29 16.60 9.37
CA SER A 170 -3.90 16.13 9.55
C SER A 170 -3.71 14.65 9.20
N ALA A 171 -4.80 13.87 9.14
CA ALA A 171 -4.81 12.47 8.69
C ALA A 171 -5.82 12.24 7.57
N LYS A 172 -5.59 11.21 6.77
CA LYS A 172 -6.47 10.80 5.67
C LYS A 172 -7.39 9.66 6.08
N LEU A 173 -8.53 9.54 5.41
CA LEU A 173 -9.43 8.38 5.50
C LEU A 173 -9.19 7.48 4.27
N TYR A 174 -8.66 6.29 4.50
CA TYR A 174 -8.45 5.28 3.48
C TYR A 174 -9.66 4.34 3.45
N LEU A 175 -10.44 4.39 2.37
CA LEU A 175 -11.64 3.59 2.17
C LEU A 175 -11.32 2.36 1.32
N HIS A 176 -11.33 1.19 1.93
CA HIS A 176 -11.17 -0.08 1.22
C HIS A 176 -12.50 -0.47 0.58
N ALA A 177 -12.60 -0.29 -0.73
CA ALA A 177 -13.81 -0.60 -1.51
C ALA A 177 -13.45 -0.99 -2.94
N ASN A 178 -14.13 -1.97 -3.51
CA ASN A 178 -13.83 -2.52 -4.82
C ASN A 178 -14.96 -2.37 -5.84
N GLU A 179 -16.19 -2.59 -5.42
CA GLU A 179 -17.36 -2.55 -6.31
C GLU A 179 -17.88 -1.11 -6.46
N ALA A 180 -18.39 -0.77 -7.64
CA ALA A 180 -18.85 0.59 -7.95
C ALA A 180 -19.88 1.12 -6.94
N LYS A 181 -20.86 0.29 -6.55
CA LYS A 181 -21.90 0.66 -5.57
C LYS A 181 -21.30 0.90 -4.18
N GLU A 182 -20.32 0.09 -3.78
CA GLU A 182 -19.61 0.23 -2.51
C GLU A 182 -18.79 1.52 -2.49
N ILE A 183 -18.04 1.82 -3.56
CA ILE A 183 -17.27 3.06 -3.71
C ILE A 183 -18.20 4.28 -3.61
N ILE A 184 -19.34 4.29 -4.32
CA ILE A 184 -20.31 5.39 -4.25
C ILE A 184 -20.81 5.57 -2.80
N SER A 185 -21.15 4.48 -2.14
CA SER A 185 -21.67 4.53 -0.77
C SER A 185 -20.62 5.00 0.23
N ALA A 186 -19.38 4.50 0.12
CA ALA A 186 -18.25 4.89 0.95
C ALA A 186 -17.89 6.38 0.78
N VAL A 187 -17.85 6.87 -0.46
CA VAL A 187 -17.58 8.29 -0.74
C VAL A 187 -18.67 9.18 -0.18
N ARG A 188 -19.94 8.84 -0.39
CA ARG A 188 -21.08 9.60 0.19
C ARG A 188 -21.04 9.61 1.71
N PHE A 189 -20.70 8.48 2.32
CA PHE A 189 -20.49 8.40 3.76
C PHE A 189 -19.39 9.36 4.21
N ALA A 190 -18.19 9.30 3.61
CA ALA A 190 -17.08 10.18 3.98
C ALA A 190 -17.45 11.68 3.83
N ARG A 191 -18.16 12.03 2.76
CA ARG A 191 -18.59 13.42 2.51
C ARG A 191 -19.74 13.90 3.40
N SER A 192 -20.37 13.02 4.17
CA SER A 192 -21.32 13.44 5.21
C SER A 192 -20.62 13.98 6.47
N TYR A 193 -19.30 13.93 6.52
CA TYR A 193 -18.44 14.44 7.59
C TYR A 193 -17.40 15.42 7.04
N PRO A 194 -16.85 16.34 7.86
CA PRO A 194 -15.83 17.31 7.43
C PRO A 194 -14.45 16.67 7.26
N ILE A 195 -14.34 15.69 6.37
CA ILE A 195 -13.12 14.95 6.07
C ILE A 195 -12.58 15.38 4.70
N ALA A 196 -11.44 16.05 4.68
CA ALA A 196 -10.85 16.56 3.45
C ALA A 196 -10.09 15.47 2.68
N GLY A 197 -9.22 14.74 3.36
CA GLY A 197 -8.35 13.74 2.75
C GLY A 197 -9.03 12.36 2.68
N VAL A 198 -9.52 11.98 1.50
CA VAL A 198 -10.12 10.65 1.26
C VAL A 198 -9.34 9.95 0.16
N VAL A 199 -9.07 8.65 0.32
CA VAL A 199 -8.37 7.80 -0.67
C VAL A 199 -9.15 6.50 -0.82
N ILE A 200 -9.39 6.06 -2.06
CA ILE A 200 -9.91 4.71 -2.33
C ILE A 200 -8.75 3.73 -2.37
N VAL A 201 -8.86 2.63 -1.65
CA VAL A 201 -7.92 1.50 -1.67
C VAL A 201 -8.63 0.28 -2.28
N GLY A 202 -7.97 -0.36 -3.25
CA GLY A 202 -8.56 -1.43 -4.06
C GLY A 202 -9.08 -0.90 -5.39
N GLY A 203 -10.31 -0.38 -5.41
CA GLY A 203 -10.85 0.37 -6.56
C GLY A 203 -11.02 -0.44 -7.84
N ARG A 204 -11.31 -1.74 -7.76
CA ARG A 204 -11.45 -2.62 -8.95
C ARG A 204 -12.44 -2.08 -9.99
N GLU A 205 -13.53 -1.46 -9.55
CA GLU A 205 -14.54 -0.84 -10.40
C GLU A 205 -14.50 0.71 -10.39
N ALA A 206 -13.39 1.31 -9.98
CA ALA A 206 -13.26 2.77 -9.88
C ALA A 206 -13.53 3.48 -11.21
N LEU A 207 -13.20 2.85 -12.35
CA LEU A 207 -13.47 3.42 -13.67
C LEU A 207 -14.97 3.66 -13.91
N MET A 208 -15.85 2.82 -13.40
CA MET A 208 -17.30 2.95 -13.54
C MET A 208 -17.87 4.17 -12.79
N VAL A 209 -17.14 4.66 -11.80
CA VAL A 209 -17.51 5.80 -10.95
C VAL A 209 -16.54 6.96 -11.04
N LYS A 210 -15.75 7.01 -12.12
CA LYS A 210 -14.70 8.00 -12.35
C LYS A 210 -15.16 9.45 -12.18
N ASP A 211 -16.36 9.77 -12.66
CA ASP A 211 -16.88 11.14 -12.62
C ASP A 211 -17.12 11.60 -11.16
N LEU A 212 -17.58 10.70 -10.28
CA LEU A 212 -17.68 10.96 -8.85
C LEU A 212 -16.30 11.19 -8.24
N LEU A 213 -15.34 10.29 -8.51
CA LEU A 213 -13.99 10.38 -7.95
C LEU A 213 -13.25 11.64 -8.41
N LEU A 214 -13.43 12.04 -9.68
CA LEU A 214 -12.87 13.29 -10.22
C LEU A 214 -13.52 14.53 -9.56
N THR A 215 -14.86 14.54 -9.44
CA THR A 215 -15.59 15.67 -8.84
C THR A 215 -15.18 15.88 -7.38
N GLU A 216 -14.93 14.79 -6.66
CA GLU A 216 -14.59 14.80 -5.24
C GLU A 216 -13.06 14.84 -4.98
N ASP A 217 -12.24 14.90 -6.04
CA ASP A 217 -10.76 14.85 -5.98
C ASP A 217 -10.24 13.68 -5.13
N ILE A 218 -10.76 12.48 -5.39
CA ILE A 218 -10.42 11.27 -4.65
C ILE A 218 -9.46 10.40 -5.46
N PRO A 219 -8.20 10.23 -5.01
CA PRO A 219 -7.24 9.34 -5.65
C PRO A 219 -7.54 7.87 -5.36
N VAL A 220 -6.96 7.00 -6.20
CA VAL A 220 -7.12 5.54 -6.12
C VAL A 220 -5.76 4.87 -5.95
N LEU A 221 -5.61 4.07 -4.89
CA LEU A 221 -4.53 3.08 -4.73
C LEU A 221 -5.03 1.75 -5.29
N TYR A 222 -4.68 1.47 -6.54
CA TYR A 222 -5.17 0.29 -7.26
C TYR A 222 -4.35 -0.95 -6.93
N GLU A 223 -5.01 -2.07 -6.62
CA GLU A 223 -4.37 -3.30 -6.11
C GLU A 223 -4.46 -4.52 -7.02
N ALA A 224 -5.26 -4.46 -8.07
CA ALA A 224 -5.70 -5.68 -8.77
C ALA A 224 -4.93 -6.00 -10.07
N VAL A 225 -3.76 -5.39 -10.34
CA VAL A 225 -3.05 -5.51 -11.64
C VAL A 225 -2.83 -6.96 -12.06
N HIS A 226 -2.32 -7.83 -11.17
CA HIS A 226 -2.07 -9.24 -11.47
C HIS A 226 -3.17 -10.18 -10.93
N ASN A 227 -4.39 -9.66 -10.78
CA ASN A 227 -5.54 -10.46 -10.40
C ASN A 227 -6.32 -10.93 -11.63
N LEU A 228 -7.20 -11.90 -11.43
CA LEU A 228 -8.22 -12.24 -12.42
C LEU A 228 -9.33 -11.17 -12.40
N PRO A 229 -10.05 -10.98 -13.52
CA PRO A 229 -11.23 -10.14 -13.55
C PRO A 229 -12.25 -10.54 -12.47
N GLY A 230 -12.96 -9.55 -11.91
CA GLY A 230 -13.95 -9.80 -10.87
C GLY A 230 -15.15 -10.64 -11.33
N MET A 231 -15.43 -10.65 -12.64
CA MET A 231 -16.55 -11.37 -13.26
C MET A 231 -16.09 -12.15 -14.49
N ALA A 232 -16.62 -13.36 -14.70
CA ALA A 232 -16.22 -14.25 -15.77
C ALA A 232 -16.49 -13.72 -17.20
N TRP A 233 -17.35 -12.72 -17.35
CA TRP A 233 -17.69 -12.09 -18.64
C TRP A 233 -16.80 -10.89 -18.99
N ARG A 234 -15.93 -10.44 -18.06
CA ARG A 234 -14.98 -9.35 -18.30
C ARG A 234 -13.76 -9.86 -19.07
N ASP A 235 -13.11 -8.98 -19.80
CA ASP A 235 -11.86 -9.29 -20.50
C ASP A 235 -10.79 -9.77 -19.51
N ILE A 236 -10.09 -10.83 -19.88
CA ILE A 236 -9.07 -11.45 -19.03
C ILE A 236 -7.93 -10.49 -18.67
N ASP A 237 -7.64 -9.52 -19.52
CA ASP A 237 -6.58 -8.54 -19.37
C ASP A 237 -7.08 -7.18 -18.83
N GLU A 238 -8.36 -7.07 -18.46
CA GLU A 238 -8.94 -5.86 -17.88
C GLU A 238 -8.14 -5.34 -16.69
N PRO A 239 -7.73 -6.17 -15.69
CA PRO A 239 -6.95 -5.69 -14.56
C PRO A 239 -5.59 -5.12 -14.96
N TYR A 240 -4.96 -5.64 -16.01
CA TYR A 240 -3.67 -5.15 -16.51
C TYR A 240 -3.77 -3.77 -17.18
N LYS A 241 -4.90 -3.51 -17.84
CA LYS A 241 -5.21 -2.24 -18.53
C LYS A 241 -5.74 -1.17 -17.57
N MET A 242 -6.27 -1.56 -16.41
CA MET A 242 -6.98 -0.65 -15.52
C MET A 242 -6.14 0.57 -15.09
N PRO A 243 -4.85 0.45 -14.72
CA PRO A 243 -4.04 1.63 -14.39
C PRO A 243 -3.96 2.64 -15.54
N PHE A 244 -3.86 2.18 -16.79
CA PHE A 244 -3.90 3.03 -17.97
C PHE A 244 -5.26 3.71 -18.13
N LEU A 245 -6.36 2.97 -18.05
CA LEU A 245 -7.72 3.49 -18.22
C LEU A 245 -8.09 4.52 -17.15
N LEU A 246 -7.72 4.28 -15.89
CA LEU A 246 -7.95 5.22 -14.79
C LEU A 246 -7.12 6.50 -14.97
N THR A 247 -5.85 6.38 -15.35
CA THR A 247 -4.98 7.53 -15.62
C THR A 247 -5.46 8.32 -16.83
N GLN A 248 -5.87 7.65 -17.91
CA GLN A 248 -6.45 8.29 -19.09
C GLN A 248 -7.77 9.02 -18.77
N ALA A 249 -8.54 8.50 -17.83
CA ALA A 249 -9.75 9.17 -17.33
C ALA A 249 -9.46 10.41 -16.50
N GLY A 250 -8.18 10.71 -16.17
CA GLY A 250 -7.76 11.88 -15.39
C GLY A 250 -7.67 11.64 -13.88
N LEU A 251 -7.89 10.42 -13.42
CA LEU A 251 -7.77 10.08 -11.99
C LEU A 251 -6.31 10.08 -11.54
N LYS A 252 -6.05 10.52 -10.32
CA LYS A 252 -4.77 10.30 -9.65
C LYS A 252 -4.72 8.86 -9.16
N VAL A 253 -3.81 8.08 -9.75
CA VAL A 253 -3.65 6.65 -9.48
C VAL A 253 -2.28 6.37 -8.90
N GLY A 254 -2.26 5.55 -7.86
CA GLY A 254 -1.08 4.88 -7.35
C GLY A 254 -1.27 3.36 -7.43
N LEU A 255 -0.18 2.60 -7.42
CA LEU A 255 -0.25 1.14 -7.33
C LEU A 255 0.13 0.67 -5.93
N SER A 256 -0.62 -0.31 -5.45
CA SER A 256 -0.34 -1.06 -4.22
C SER A 256 -0.12 -2.53 -4.53
N GLY A 257 0.64 -3.21 -3.66
CA GLY A 257 0.87 -4.65 -3.75
C GLY A 257 -0.32 -5.50 -3.30
N GLY A 258 -1.36 -4.87 -2.74
CA GLY A 258 -2.50 -5.52 -2.11
C GLY A 258 -2.17 -6.09 -0.73
N ALA A 259 -2.93 -5.68 0.29
CA ALA A 259 -2.70 -6.15 1.66
C ALA A 259 -3.21 -7.59 1.88
N THR A 260 -4.19 -8.02 1.12
CA THR A 260 -4.75 -9.37 1.16
C THR A 260 -3.93 -10.32 0.27
N GLY A 261 -2.95 -10.98 0.84
CA GLY A 261 -2.14 -11.94 0.09
C GLY A 261 -0.84 -12.29 0.79
N MET A 262 0.03 -13.01 0.10
CA MET A 262 1.37 -13.24 0.63
C MET A 262 2.16 -11.95 0.57
N ILE A 263 2.53 -11.41 1.73
CA ILE A 263 3.33 -10.18 1.86
C ILE A 263 4.60 -10.22 1.00
N GLN A 264 5.20 -11.40 0.84
CA GLN A 264 6.37 -11.60 0.00
C GLN A 264 6.13 -11.29 -1.48
N ARG A 265 4.87 -11.33 -1.97
CA ARG A 265 4.55 -10.96 -3.36
C ARG A 265 4.56 -9.45 -3.59
N GLN A 266 4.42 -8.66 -2.53
CA GLN A 266 4.38 -7.19 -2.65
C GLN A 266 5.72 -6.61 -3.11
N ARG A 267 6.83 -7.34 -2.93
CA ARG A 267 8.12 -7.00 -3.55
C ARG A 267 8.06 -6.86 -5.08
N ASN A 268 7.03 -7.43 -5.72
CA ASN A 268 6.83 -7.36 -7.17
C ASN A 268 6.13 -6.07 -7.63
N LEU A 269 5.96 -5.08 -6.75
CA LEU A 269 5.36 -3.77 -7.09
C LEU A 269 5.92 -3.16 -8.38
N PRO A 270 7.26 -3.12 -8.63
CA PRO A 270 7.79 -2.59 -9.88
C PRO A 270 7.30 -3.36 -11.11
N PHE A 271 7.08 -4.67 -10.99
CA PHE A 271 6.63 -5.51 -12.11
C PHE A 271 5.12 -5.40 -12.36
N LEU A 272 4.34 -4.98 -11.37
CA LEU A 272 2.96 -4.53 -11.57
C LEU A 272 2.94 -3.26 -12.43
N ALA A 273 3.82 -2.29 -12.13
CA ALA A 273 3.99 -1.09 -12.92
C ALA A 273 4.49 -1.40 -14.34
N GLY A 274 5.44 -2.34 -14.49
CA GLY A 274 5.92 -2.83 -15.79
C GLY A 274 4.81 -3.44 -16.64
N THR A 275 3.89 -4.19 -16.02
CA THR A 275 2.70 -4.71 -16.69
C THR A 275 1.79 -3.57 -17.15
N ALA A 276 1.52 -2.59 -16.31
CA ALA A 276 0.72 -1.41 -16.67
C ALA A 276 1.37 -0.62 -17.82
N ALA A 277 2.72 -0.51 -17.83
CA ALA A 277 3.46 0.11 -18.93
C ALA A 277 3.21 -0.63 -20.26
N ALA A 278 3.30 -1.96 -20.25
CA ALA A 278 3.10 -2.80 -21.43
C ALA A 278 1.66 -2.75 -21.96
N TYR A 279 0.68 -2.49 -21.09
CA TYR A 279 -0.73 -2.39 -21.44
C TYR A 279 -1.22 -0.95 -21.69
N GLY A 280 -0.33 -0.05 -22.10
CA GLY A 280 -0.67 1.24 -22.68
C GLY A 280 -0.23 2.47 -21.92
N LEU A 281 0.23 2.32 -20.68
CA LEU A 281 0.59 3.49 -19.83
C LEU A 281 1.93 4.14 -20.22
N GLY A 282 2.87 3.33 -20.77
CA GLY A 282 4.26 3.75 -20.99
C GLY A 282 5.09 3.72 -19.69
N GLN A 283 6.42 3.63 -19.87
CA GLN A 283 7.35 3.37 -18.74
C GLN A 283 7.39 4.51 -17.73
N GLU A 284 7.57 5.76 -18.18
CA GLU A 284 7.67 6.93 -17.27
C GLU A 284 6.41 7.11 -16.43
N THR A 285 5.23 7.01 -17.06
CA THR A 285 3.97 7.15 -16.33
C THR A 285 3.75 5.97 -15.37
N ALA A 286 4.11 4.75 -15.77
CA ALA A 286 4.02 3.58 -14.90
C ALA A 286 4.97 3.69 -13.70
N LEU A 287 6.19 4.22 -13.90
CA LEU A 287 7.13 4.52 -12.84
C LEU A 287 6.54 5.53 -11.84
N MET A 288 5.88 6.59 -12.34
CA MET A 288 5.23 7.57 -11.47
C MET A 288 4.16 6.96 -10.56
N LEU A 289 3.45 5.90 -10.98
CA LEU A 289 2.43 5.27 -10.14
C LEU A 289 2.97 4.67 -8.84
N ILE A 290 4.24 4.25 -8.83
CA ILE A 290 4.89 3.62 -7.68
C ILE A 290 5.93 4.50 -6.99
N THR A 291 6.08 5.75 -7.47
CA THR A 291 7.02 6.74 -6.93
C THR A 291 6.27 8.03 -6.59
N LYS A 292 6.24 8.99 -7.51
CA LYS A 292 5.64 10.32 -7.34
C LYS A 292 4.17 10.25 -6.88
N ASN A 293 3.34 9.50 -7.61
CA ASN A 293 1.90 9.46 -7.32
C ASN A 293 1.62 8.83 -5.94
N ASN A 294 2.31 7.73 -5.60
CA ASN A 294 2.17 7.14 -4.27
C ASN A 294 2.63 8.12 -3.19
N ALA A 295 3.75 8.84 -3.37
CA ALA A 295 4.21 9.85 -2.43
C ALA A 295 3.19 11.00 -2.25
N GLU A 296 2.60 11.51 -3.34
CA GLU A 296 1.56 12.53 -3.31
C GLU A 296 0.28 12.04 -2.63
N ILE A 297 -0.19 10.83 -2.97
CA ILE A 297 -1.38 10.24 -2.35
C ILE A 297 -1.17 10.06 -0.84
N LEU A 298 0.02 9.68 -0.43
CA LEU A 298 0.38 9.48 0.98
C LEU A 298 0.76 10.78 1.69
N GLY A 299 1.00 11.88 0.94
CA GLY A 299 1.33 13.21 1.48
C GLY A 299 2.74 13.32 2.02
N VAL A 300 3.71 12.71 1.33
CA VAL A 300 5.15 12.75 1.63
C VAL A 300 5.99 13.12 0.39
N ASP A 301 5.34 13.69 -0.60
CA ASP A 301 5.95 14.12 -1.87
C ASP A 301 6.91 15.32 -1.72
N ASP A 302 6.84 16.05 -0.62
CA ASP A 302 7.82 17.03 -0.21
C ASP A 302 9.19 16.41 0.14
N ARG A 303 9.21 15.12 0.49
CA ARG A 303 10.41 14.41 0.94
C ARG A 303 10.92 13.37 -0.03
N ILE A 304 10.03 12.59 -0.65
CA ILE A 304 10.36 11.41 -1.49
C ILE A 304 9.53 11.38 -2.78
N GLY A 305 9.73 10.36 -3.60
CA GLY A 305 8.94 10.07 -4.81
C GLY A 305 9.53 10.61 -6.10
N THR A 306 10.47 11.58 -6.03
CA THR A 306 11.19 12.12 -7.20
C THR A 306 12.65 12.39 -6.86
N LEU A 307 13.49 12.53 -7.89
CA LEU A 307 14.91 12.92 -7.75
C LEU A 307 15.02 14.43 -7.93
N GLU A 308 14.83 15.18 -6.85
CA GLU A 308 14.86 16.64 -6.84
C GLU A 308 15.73 17.17 -5.71
N VAL A 309 16.35 18.33 -5.94
CA VAL A 309 17.14 19.00 -4.91
C VAL A 309 16.22 19.43 -3.76
N GLY A 310 16.63 19.12 -2.55
CA GLY A 310 15.89 19.46 -1.32
C GLY A 310 15.04 18.31 -0.77
N LYS A 311 14.85 17.22 -1.53
CA LYS A 311 14.22 15.99 -1.03
C LYS A 311 15.21 15.06 -0.35
N ASP A 312 14.71 14.11 0.40
CA ASP A 312 15.50 13.04 0.97
C ASP A 312 16.17 12.25 -0.18
N ALA A 313 17.46 11.96 -0.05
CA ALA A 313 18.18 11.12 -1.00
C ALA A 313 17.81 9.64 -0.78
N THR A 314 16.54 9.30 -1.06
CA THR A 314 16.01 7.94 -1.04
C THR A 314 15.89 7.45 -2.48
N LEU A 315 16.89 6.68 -2.92
CA LEU A 315 17.10 6.31 -4.30
C LEU A 315 17.86 4.97 -4.41
N PHE A 316 17.84 4.38 -5.59
CA PHE A 316 18.65 3.20 -5.89
C PHE A 316 19.24 3.25 -7.30
N VAL A 317 20.27 2.41 -7.51
CA VAL A 317 20.95 2.22 -8.79
C VAL A 317 20.63 0.83 -9.31
N SER A 318 20.23 0.73 -10.58
CA SER A 318 19.95 -0.53 -11.27
C SER A 318 20.75 -0.67 -12.55
N THR A 319 21.10 -1.90 -12.91
CA THR A 319 21.82 -2.20 -14.18
C THR A 319 20.98 -1.86 -15.40
N GLY A 320 19.66 -1.94 -15.30
CA GLY A 320 18.72 -1.70 -16.40
C GLY A 320 17.37 -1.20 -15.90
N ASP A 321 16.35 -1.38 -16.74
CA ASP A 321 14.97 -0.96 -16.41
C ASP A 321 14.46 -1.68 -15.16
N ALA A 322 14.17 -0.90 -14.13
CA ALA A 322 13.70 -1.41 -12.85
C ALA A 322 12.26 -1.95 -12.90
N LEU A 323 11.49 -1.66 -13.95
CA LEU A 323 10.14 -2.20 -14.16
C LEU A 323 10.14 -3.54 -14.92
N ASP A 324 11.27 -3.94 -15.51
CA ASP A 324 11.43 -5.22 -16.20
C ASP A 324 12.22 -6.20 -15.33
N MET A 325 11.58 -7.29 -14.89
CA MET A 325 12.21 -8.32 -14.03
C MET A 325 13.46 -8.99 -14.65
N ARG A 326 13.64 -8.90 -15.98
CA ARG A 326 14.79 -9.48 -16.69
C ARG A 326 16.04 -8.60 -16.59
N THR A 327 15.87 -7.30 -16.40
CA THR A 327 16.94 -6.29 -16.41
C THR A 327 17.10 -5.57 -15.07
N SER A 328 16.10 -5.62 -14.21
CA SER A 328 16.12 -5.02 -12.88
C SER A 328 17.10 -5.78 -11.98
N GLN A 329 18.26 -5.18 -11.75
CA GLN A 329 19.24 -5.66 -10.78
C GLN A 329 19.73 -4.46 -9.97
N ILE A 330 19.35 -4.39 -8.71
CA ILE A 330 19.73 -3.31 -7.82
C ILE A 330 21.19 -3.50 -7.38
N LEU A 331 22.02 -2.50 -7.61
CA LEU A 331 23.44 -2.51 -7.30
C LEU A 331 23.78 -1.77 -6.01
N GLY A 332 22.98 -0.79 -5.66
CA GLY A 332 23.12 0.01 -4.45
C GLY A 332 21.84 0.78 -4.18
N ALA A 333 21.53 1.02 -2.93
CA ALA A 333 20.36 1.78 -2.50
C ALA A 333 20.71 2.71 -1.35
N TYR A 334 20.03 3.84 -1.30
CA TYR A 334 20.23 4.87 -0.29
C TYR A 334 18.89 5.29 0.29
N ILE A 335 18.82 5.39 1.61
CA ILE A 335 17.67 5.96 2.33
C ILE A 335 18.16 7.18 3.11
N GLN A 336 17.64 8.35 2.77
CA GLN A 336 18.10 9.65 3.34
C GLN A 336 19.61 9.84 3.20
N GLY A 337 20.19 9.40 2.07
CA GLY A 337 21.62 9.47 1.78
C GLY A 337 22.48 8.45 2.50
N ARG A 338 21.93 7.63 3.37
CA ARG A 338 22.63 6.51 4.02
C ARG A 338 22.65 5.31 3.07
N ASP A 339 23.81 4.71 2.87
CA ASP A 339 23.98 3.47 2.11
C ASP A 339 23.29 2.30 2.82
N ILE A 340 22.50 1.54 2.07
CA ILE A 340 21.68 0.46 2.60
C ILE A 340 22.28 -0.88 2.19
N ASP A 341 22.47 -1.75 3.19
CA ASP A 341 22.88 -3.12 2.96
C ASP A 341 21.77 -3.88 2.20
N LEU A 342 22.13 -4.38 1.01
CA LEU A 342 21.29 -5.24 0.18
C LEU A 342 21.60 -6.72 0.37
N PHE A 343 22.20 -7.11 1.51
CA PHE A 343 22.53 -8.49 1.81
C PHE A 343 21.53 -9.10 2.80
N GLY A 344 20.76 -10.06 2.34
CA GLY A 344 19.73 -10.74 3.14
C GLY A 344 19.96 -12.26 3.20
N THR A 345 19.11 -12.95 3.97
CA THR A 345 19.18 -14.41 4.15
C THR A 345 19.17 -15.19 2.84
N GLN A 346 18.45 -14.71 1.82
CA GLN A 346 18.41 -15.37 0.49
C GLN A 346 19.78 -15.32 -0.21
N GLN A 347 20.50 -14.20 -0.13
CA GLN A 347 21.86 -14.06 -0.71
C GLN A 347 22.85 -14.91 0.07
N GLN A 348 22.77 -14.91 1.42
CA GLN A 348 23.61 -15.80 2.25
C GLN A 348 23.44 -17.27 1.87
N LEU A 349 22.21 -17.72 1.71
CA LEU A 349 21.92 -19.09 1.32
C LEU A 349 22.41 -19.39 -0.10
N TYR A 350 22.22 -18.45 -1.05
CA TYR A 350 22.72 -18.59 -2.41
C TYR A 350 24.25 -18.78 -2.43
N GLU A 351 25.00 -17.89 -1.76
CA GLU A 351 26.47 -17.99 -1.70
C GLU A 351 26.92 -19.28 -1.04
N ARG A 352 26.32 -19.65 0.10
CA ARG A 352 26.59 -20.89 0.81
C ARG A 352 26.45 -22.13 -0.08
N TYR A 353 25.36 -22.21 -0.84
CA TYR A 353 25.10 -23.36 -1.68
C TYR A 353 25.88 -23.31 -3.00
N ARG A 354 26.08 -22.15 -3.57
CA ARG A 354 26.98 -21.96 -4.71
C ARG A 354 28.38 -22.52 -4.40
N ASP A 355 28.98 -22.11 -3.27
CA ASP A 355 30.31 -22.51 -2.87
C ASP A 355 30.38 -24.02 -2.56
N LYS A 356 29.33 -24.55 -1.92
CA LYS A 356 29.25 -26.00 -1.66
C LYS A 356 29.27 -26.82 -2.94
N TYR A 357 28.55 -26.42 -3.98
CA TYR A 357 28.44 -27.19 -5.22
C TYR A 357 29.55 -26.88 -6.23
N SER A 358 30.13 -25.70 -6.24
CA SER A 358 31.30 -25.38 -7.07
C SER A 358 32.52 -26.24 -6.71
N ASN A 359 32.69 -26.53 -5.42
CA ASN A 359 33.78 -27.37 -4.93
C ASN A 359 33.55 -28.90 -5.14
N GLN A 360 32.43 -29.32 -5.72
CA GLN A 360 32.12 -30.73 -6.03
C GLN A 360 32.38 -31.08 -7.51
N VAL A 361 32.76 -30.12 -8.33
CA VAL A 361 32.98 -30.28 -9.77
C VAL A 361 34.49 -30.46 -10.09
N GLU A 362 35.37 -30.45 -9.12
CA GLU A 362 36.77 -30.90 -9.18
C GLU A 362 36.86 -32.38 -8.73
#